data_26103022d908704d9d359072ba5b5b38
#
_entry.id   26103022d908704d9d359072ba5b5b38
#
_cell.length_a   1.000
_cell.length_b   1.000
_cell.length_c   1.000
_cell.angle_alpha   90.00
_cell.angle_beta   90.00
_cell.angle_gamma   90.00
#
_symmetry.space_group_name_H-M   'P 1'
#
loop_
_entity.id
_entity.type
_entity.pdbx_description
1 polymer ?
#
loop_
_entity_poly.entity_id
_entity_poly.type
_entity_poly.pdbx_seq_one_letter_code
_entity_poly.pdbx_strand_id
1 'polypeptide(L)'
;MHQSPAPRLVPLGTLISVPSFLVAFFLALPIACAWQSTLAPDAPGPFPRIRPFQAEYRLGWAEIEAAKARAAISYDEGRTLFAGSGGTTGLARTLYQLDATLNAAADSSSLETIRSEQLEKYATRTLSTRIEGKNGSLTSLREWISPGSQPGRWKPVKISPVRDLFAASLFIRSQSLAKGEKVRTLVFPGGSPFLVDIESLGPEKITIAGSPRDALRLDIKIQSVNTKKGNALEPHRKFRSGTLWLSNDADRILLRAEVQVFVGYVFAELASFAPSGGAFQSR
;
A
#
# COMPACT_ATOMS: atom_id res chain seq x y z
N MET A 1 5.58 -46.10 -86.83
CA MET A 1 4.68 -44.97 -86.94
C MET A 1 5.30 -43.89 -86.07
N HIS A 2 5.61 -42.80 -86.72
CA HIS A 2 6.57 -41.80 -86.31
C HIS A 2 6.23 -41.00 -85.08
N GLN A 3 7.22 -40.91 -84.20
CA GLN A 3 7.32 -39.86 -83.17
C GLN A 3 8.38 -38.86 -83.59
N SER A 4 7.99 -37.62 -83.58
CA SER A 4 8.90 -36.49 -83.77
C SER A 4 9.17 -35.81 -82.41
N PRO A 5 10.45 -35.42 -82.10
CA PRO A 5 10.77 -34.84 -80.84
C PRO A 5 10.63 -33.30 -80.88
N ALA A 6 10.18 -32.74 -79.83
CA ALA A 6 10.07 -31.29 -79.59
C ALA A 6 11.38 -30.69 -79.13
N PRO A 7 11.65 -29.37 -79.41
CA PRO A 7 12.92 -28.72 -79.17
C PRO A 7 13.06 -28.19 -77.69
N ARG A 8 14.27 -28.29 -77.18
CA ARG A 8 14.72 -27.71 -75.91
C ARG A 8 14.90 -26.18 -76.00
N LEU A 9 14.21 -25.47 -75.19
CA LEU A 9 14.52 -24.07 -74.90
C LEU A 9 15.34 -23.96 -73.63
N VAL A 10 16.51 -23.32 -73.71
CA VAL A 10 17.37 -22.95 -72.55
C VAL A 10 16.91 -21.59 -72.04
N PRO A 11 16.65 -21.41 -70.78
CA PRO A 11 16.50 -20.06 -70.23
C PRO A 11 17.84 -19.58 -69.63
N LEU A 12 18.32 -18.49 -70.17
CA LEU A 12 19.25 -17.55 -69.48
C LEU A 12 18.51 -16.83 -68.37
N GLY A 13 19.18 -16.68 -67.27
CA GLY A 13 18.75 -15.70 -66.29
C GLY A 13 19.03 -16.09 -64.85
N THR A 14 20.30 -16.22 -64.48
CA THR A 14 20.77 -16.23 -63.11
C THR A 14 20.60 -14.83 -62.51
N LEU A 15 19.45 -14.60 -61.88
CA LEU A 15 19.30 -13.46 -60.96
C LEU A 15 19.70 -13.94 -59.57
N ILE A 16 20.82 -13.39 -59.11
CA ILE A 16 21.34 -13.53 -57.75
C ILE A 16 20.32 -12.88 -56.82
N SER A 17 19.50 -13.67 -56.12
CA SER A 17 18.68 -13.20 -55.03
C SER A 17 19.57 -13.15 -53.77
N VAL A 18 19.96 -11.93 -53.38
CA VAL A 18 20.54 -11.66 -52.08
C VAL A 18 19.46 -11.95 -51.06
N PRO A 19 19.65 -12.89 -50.10
CA PRO A 19 18.72 -13.01 -48.99
C PRO A 19 18.91 -11.81 -48.11
N SER A 20 17.95 -10.91 -48.14
CA SER A 20 17.78 -9.86 -47.11
C SER A 20 17.47 -10.55 -45.80
N PHE A 21 18.51 -10.94 -45.06
CA PHE A 21 18.45 -11.14 -43.63
C PHE A 21 18.24 -9.77 -43.00
N LEU A 22 17.00 -9.31 -43.02
CA LEU A 22 16.48 -8.32 -42.08
C LEU A 22 16.46 -9.01 -40.71
N VAL A 23 17.63 -8.93 -40.05
CA VAL A 23 17.72 -9.20 -38.61
C VAL A 23 16.88 -8.12 -37.96
N ALA A 24 15.61 -8.46 -37.75
CA ALA A 24 14.76 -7.79 -36.79
C ALA A 24 15.38 -8.06 -35.39
N PHE A 25 16.41 -7.26 -35.07
CA PHE A 25 16.87 -7.12 -33.69
C PHE A 25 15.73 -6.42 -32.96
N PHE A 26 14.70 -7.18 -32.59
CA PHE A 26 13.79 -6.79 -31.53
C PHE A 26 14.68 -6.65 -30.29
N LEU A 27 15.16 -5.45 -30.08
CA LEU A 27 15.55 -4.97 -28.77
C LEU A 27 14.34 -5.25 -27.88
N ALA A 28 14.37 -6.36 -27.16
CA ALA A 28 13.56 -6.60 -25.99
C ALA A 28 14.05 -5.60 -24.94
N LEU A 29 13.69 -4.33 -25.11
CA LEU A 29 13.75 -3.34 -24.06
C LEU A 29 12.93 -4.01 -22.93
N PRO A 30 13.50 -4.16 -21.73
CA PRO A 30 12.71 -4.57 -20.59
C PRO A 30 11.56 -3.56 -20.54
N ILE A 31 10.34 -4.02 -20.71
CA ILE A 31 9.15 -3.21 -20.52
C ILE A 31 9.16 -2.92 -19.02
N ALA A 32 9.93 -1.92 -18.61
CA ALA A 32 9.76 -1.30 -17.30
C ALA A 32 8.29 -0.89 -17.31
N CYS A 33 7.52 -1.48 -16.38
CA CYS A 33 6.08 -1.22 -16.34
C CYS A 33 5.91 0.30 -16.28
N ALA A 34 5.30 0.89 -17.31
CA ALA A 34 5.22 2.34 -17.51
C ALA A 34 4.67 3.10 -16.29
N TRP A 35 3.89 2.42 -15.43
CA TRP A 35 3.37 3.00 -14.19
C TRP A 35 4.46 3.26 -13.13
N GLN A 36 5.59 2.57 -13.15
CA GLN A 36 6.68 2.79 -12.18
C GLN A 36 7.34 4.14 -12.36
N SER A 37 7.41 4.65 -13.58
CA SER A 37 7.95 5.99 -13.87
C SER A 37 7.06 7.13 -13.34
N THR A 38 5.84 6.83 -12.94
CA THR A 38 4.87 7.80 -12.41
C THR A 38 4.74 7.74 -10.87
N LEU A 39 5.60 6.97 -10.18
CA LEU A 39 5.65 6.99 -8.73
C LEU A 39 6.07 8.38 -8.24
N ALA A 40 5.51 8.79 -7.11
CA ALA A 40 5.96 10.00 -6.44
C ALA A 40 7.47 9.91 -6.10
N PRO A 41 8.20 11.03 -6.08
CA PRO A 41 9.58 11.05 -5.62
C PRO A 41 9.69 10.39 -4.23
N ASP A 42 10.81 9.71 -3.97
CA ASP A 42 11.06 9.05 -2.68
C ASP A 42 11.23 10.02 -1.52
N ALA A 43 11.51 11.28 -1.81
CA ALA A 43 11.70 12.31 -0.80
C ALA A 43 10.37 12.69 -0.12
N PRO A 44 10.39 12.90 1.19
CA PRO A 44 9.27 13.49 1.91
C PRO A 44 8.85 14.81 1.30
N GLY A 45 7.54 15.08 1.32
CA GLY A 45 7.00 16.39 0.92
C GLY A 45 7.27 17.48 1.96
N PRO A 46 6.91 18.73 1.66
CA PRO A 46 7.23 19.90 2.49
C PRO A 46 6.36 20.03 3.75
N PHE A 47 5.35 19.19 3.92
CA PHE A 47 4.43 19.33 5.05
C PHE A 47 5.09 18.93 6.38
N PRO A 48 4.85 19.69 7.49
CA PRO A 48 5.49 19.47 8.77
C PRO A 48 5.33 18.06 9.32
N ARG A 49 6.25 17.63 10.16
CA ARG A 49 6.16 16.36 10.89
C ARG A 49 4.90 16.31 11.74
N ILE A 50 4.33 15.11 11.86
CA ILE A 50 3.20 14.87 12.76
C ILE A 50 3.65 15.02 14.20
N ARG A 51 2.88 15.71 15.05
CA ARG A 51 3.16 15.79 16.47
C ARG A 51 2.83 14.47 17.18
N PRO A 52 3.49 14.13 18.29
CA PRO A 52 3.11 12.98 19.10
C PRO A 52 1.66 13.09 19.55
N PHE A 53 0.93 11.96 19.48
CA PHE A 53 -0.46 11.93 19.91
C PHE A 53 -0.91 10.51 20.30
N GLN A 54 -2.06 10.44 20.94
CA GLN A 54 -2.85 9.25 21.13
C GLN A 54 -4.24 9.49 20.55
N ALA A 55 -4.80 8.47 19.90
CA ALA A 55 -6.13 8.53 19.30
C ALA A 55 -6.87 7.19 19.48
N GLU A 56 -8.17 7.28 19.62
CA GLU A 56 -9.05 6.11 19.58
C GLU A 56 -9.96 6.21 18.36
N TYR A 57 -10.20 5.06 17.75
CA TYR A 57 -11.03 4.93 16.56
C TYR A 57 -12.13 3.91 16.79
N ARG A 58 -13.31 4.17 16.27
CA ARG A 58 -14.35 3.18 16.04
C ARG A 58 -14.23 2.67 14.61
N LEU A 59 -14.39 1.37 14.43
CA LEU A 59 -14.36 0.72 13.12
C LEU A 59 -15.66 -0.05 12.93
N GLY A 60 -16.09 -0.15 11.69
CA GLY A 60 -17.34 -0.84 11.43
C GLY A 60 -17.62 -1.06 9.95
N TRP A 61 -18.85 -1.46 9.70
CA TRP A 61 -19.38 -1.72 8.38
C TRP A 61 -20.76 -1.07 8.24
N ALA A 62 -20.94 -0.26 7.18
CA ALA A 62 -22.20 0.44 6.87
C ALA A 62 -22.81 1.14 8.12
N GLU A 63 -21.99 1.94 8.85
CA GLU A 63 -22.30 2.66 10.10
C GLU A 63 -22.50 1.77 11.35
N ILE A 64 -22.44 0.44 11.24
CA ILE A 64 -22.52 -0.45 12.39
C ILE A 64 -21.12 -0.61 12.99
N GLU A 65 -20.92 -0.19 14.25
CA GLU A 65 -19.66 -0.40 14.97
C GLU A 65 -19.41 -1.89 15.20
N ALA A 66 -18.22 -2.35 14.83
CA ALA A 66 -17.83 -3.75 14.94
C ALA A 66 -16.49 -3.95 15.68
N ALA A 67 -15.67 -2.90 15.78
CA ALA A 67 -14.37 -2.95 16.42
C ALA A 67 -13.96 -1.56 16.94
N LYS A 68 -12.98 -1.57 17.86
CA LYS A 68 -12.30 -0.35 18.34
C LYS A 68 -10.80 -0.51 18.13
N ALA A 69 -10.12 0.62 17.91
CA ALA A 69 -8.67 0.66 17.81
C ALA A 69 -8.10 1.86 18.56
N ARG A 70 -6.86 1.72 19.00
CA ARG A 70 -6.02 2.80 19.54
C ARG A 70 -4.79 2.96 18.68
N ALA A 71 -4.36 4.19 18.53
CA ALA A 71 -3.16 4.55 17.81
C ALA A 71 -2.37 5.59 18.62
N ALA A 72 -1.05 5.42 18.67
CA ALA A 72 -0.16 6.39 19.27
C ALA A 72 1.03 6.63 18.35
N ILE A 73 1.45 7.89 18.25
CA ILE A 73 2.70 8.30 17.59
C ILE A 73 3.61 8.95 18.62
N SER A 74 4.89 8.59 18.57
CA SER A 74 5.96 9.16 19.37
C SER A 74 7.24 9.26 18.56
N TYR A 75 8.27 9.92 19.13
CA TYR A 75 9.59 10.04 18.53
C TYR A 75 10.66 9.44 19.44
N ASP A 76 11.66 8.82 18.82
CA ASP A 76 12.83 8.29 19.51
C ASP A 76 14.04 8.31 18.58
N GLU A 77 15.11 9.01 18.94
CA GLU A 77 16.42 9.02 18.24
C GLU A 77 16.35 9.14 16.71
N GLY A 78 15.58 10.10 16.19
CA GLY A 78 15.43 10.29 14.74
C GLY A 78 14.43 9.34 14.07
N ARG A 79 13.72 8.54 14.85
CA ARG A 79 12.67 7.63 14.40
C ARG A 79 11.29 8.16 14.78
N THR A 80 10.33 7.98 13.90
CA THR A 80 8.90 8.13 14.19
C THR A 80 8.35 6.75 14.50
N LEU A 81 7.78 6.61 15.69
CA LEU A 81 7.25 5.35 16.22
C LEU A 81 5.73 5.35 16.17
N PHE A 82 5.17 4.20 15.85
CA PHE A 82 3.74 3.93 15.91
C PHE A 82 3.46 2.72 16.79
N ALA A 83 2.50 2.86 17.68
CA ALA A 83 1.93 1.77 18.44
C ALA A 83 0.42 1.76 18.23
N GLY A 84 -0.10 0.67 17.69
CA GLY A 84 -1.51 0.47 17.44
C GLY A 84 -2.02 -0.82 18.06
N SER A 85 -3.25 -0.81 18.52
CA SER A 85 -3.97 -2.01 18.96
C SER A 85 -5.44 -1.87 18.61
N GLY A 86 -6.12 -2.98 18.40
CA GLY A 86 -7.56 -2.98 18.14
C GLY A 86 -8.14 -4.38 18.19
N GLY A 87 -9.45 -4.44 18.21
CA GLY A 87 -10.14 -5.71 18.22
C GLY A 87 -11.64 -5.56 18.01
N THR A 88 -12.26 -6.64 17.59
CA THR A 88 -13.71 -6.73 17.44
C THR A 88 -14.42 -6.61 18.79
N THR A 89 -15.59 -6.01 18.80
CA THR A 89 -16.39 -5.74 20.01
C THR A 89 -17.83 -6.19 19.82
N GLY A 90 -18.57 -6.32 20.90
CA GLY A 90 -19.99 -6.63 20.91
C GLY A 90 -20.35 -7.88 20.09
N LEU A 91 -21.43 -7.81 19.32
CA LEU A 91 -21.90 -8.92 18.49
C LEU A 91 -20.88 -9.33 17.41
N ALA A 92 -20.15 -8.38 16.85
CA ALA A 92 -19.11 -8.69 15.86
C ALA A 92 -18.03 -9.61 16.44
N ARG A 93 -17.66 -9.45 17.72
CA ARG A 93 -16.69 -10.32 18.39
C ARG A 93 -17.19 -11.75 18.56
N THR A 94 -18.48 -11.92 18.80
CA THR A 94 -19.09 -13.26 18.92
C THR A 94 -19.03 -14.01 17.58
N LEU A 95 -19.21 -13.30 16.46
CA LEU A 95 -19.18 -13.88 15.12
C LEU A 95 -17.74 -14.03 14.56
N TYR A 96 -16.86 -13.10 14.90
CA TYR A 96 -15.50 -13.04 14.38
C TYR A 96 -14.55 -12.42 15.40
N GLN A 97 -13.91 -13.26 16.19
CA GLN A 97 -12.92 -12.81 17.18
C GLN A 97 -11.61 -12.43 16.49
N LEU A 98 -11.23 -11.16 16.64
CA LEU A 98 -9.94 -10.63 16.17
C LEU A 98 -9.43 -9.62 17.20
N ASP A 99 -8.20 -9.80 17.65
CA ASP A 99 -7.40 -8.80 18.35
C ASP A 99 -6.11 -8.58 17.53
N ALA A 100 -5.73 -7.34 17.31
CA ALA A 100 -4.56 -7.01 16.52
C ALA A 100 -3.69 -5.96 17.22
N THR A 101 -2.38 -6.09 17.04
CA THR A 101 -1.40 -5.05 17.43
C THR A 101 -0.50 -4.76 16.24
N LEU A 102 -0.08 -3.52 16.13
CA LEU A 102 0.90 -3.06 15.14
C LEU A 102 1.89 -2.12 15.82
N ASN A 103 3.16 -2.49 15.81
CA ASN A 103 4.26 -1.63 16.21
C ASN A 103 5.13 -1.35 14.99
N ALA A 104 5.40 -0.09 14.69
CA ALA A 104 6.20 0.28 13.54
C ALA A 104 7.15 1.42 13.85
N ALA A 105 8.25 1.49 13.11
CA ALA A 105 9.21 2.57 13.14
C ALA A 105 9.57 2.97 11.72
N ALA A 106 9.57 4.27 11.46
CA ALA A 106 10.04 4.87 10.22
C ALA A 106 11.14 5.88 10.53
N ASP A 107 12.09 6.04 9.63
CA ASP A 107 13.06 7.13 9.70
C ASP A 107 12.34 8.47 9.60
N SER A 108 12.63 9.38 10.53
CA SER A 108 11.90 10.66 10.61
C SER A 108 12.27 11.64 9.50
N SER A 109 13.39 11.45 8.82
CA SER A 109 13.87 12.32 7.75
C SER A 109 13.46 11.82 6.37
N SER A 110 13.69 10.54 6.07
CA SER A 110 13.38 9.94 4.77
C SER A 110 11.97 9.34 4.69
N LEU A 111 11.32 9.12 5.82
CA LEU A 111 10.04 8.41 5.97
C LEU A 111 10.11 7.00 5.36
N GLU A 112 11.28 6.39 5.38
CA GLU A 112 11.46 5.00 5.00
C GLU A 112 11.10 4.07 6.16
N THR A 113 10.61 2.88 5.83
CA THR A 113 10.35 1.83 6.80
C THR A 113 11.66 1.38 7.45
N ILE A 114 11.74 1.39 8.77
CA ILE A 114 12.79 0.74 9.54
C ILE A 114 12.34 -0.66 9.92
N ARG A 115 11.19 -0.76 10.57
CA ARG A 115 10.58 -2.04 10.96
C ARG A 115 9.07 -1.91 11.14
N SER A 116 8.37 -3.03 11.03
CA SER A 116 6.96 -3.14 11.36
C SER A 116 6.68 -4.56 11.86
N GLU A 117 5.94 -4.66 12.96
CA GLU A 117 5.52 -5.92 13.58
C GLU A 117 4.04 -5.89 13.82
N GLN A 118 3.32 -6.79 13.15
CA GLN A 118 1.88 -6.96 13.27
C GLN A 118 1.56 -8.33 13.82
N LEU A 119 0.70 -8.38 14.82
CA LEU A 119 0.17 -9.62 15.37
C LEU A 119 -1.36 -9.58 15.30
N GLU A 120 -1.94 -10.57 14.65
CA GLU A 120 -3.38 -10.75 14.53
C GLU A 120 -3.77 -12.05 15.23
N LYS A 121 -4.52 -11.93 16.33
CA LYS A 121 -5.01 -13.08 17.11
C LYS A 121 -6.46 -13.35 16.75
N TYR A 122 -6.67 -14.47 16.11
CA TYR A 122 -7.99 -15.02 15.83
C TYR A 122 -8.39 -16.05 16.90
N ALA A 123 -9.62 -16.51 16.90
CA ALA A 123 -10.12 -17.47 17.91
C ALA A 123 -9.23 -18.72 18.07
N THR A 124 -8.66 -19.23 16.96
CA THR A 124 -7.93 -20.52 16.96
C THR A 124 -6.46 -20.41 16.49
N ARG A 125 -6.03 -19.27 16.01
CA ARG A 125 -4.70 -19.09 15.42
C ARG A 125 -4.24 -17.65 15.48
N THR A 126 -2.94 -17.46 15.40
CA THR A 126 -2.31 -16.14 15.36
C THR A 126 -1.52 -15.98 14.08
N LEU A 127 -1.67 -14.85 13.41
CA LEU A 127 -0.82 -14.45 12.28
C LEU A 127 0.19 -13.42 12.77
N SER A 128 1.46 -13.71 12.59
CA SER A 128 2.57 -12.76 12.79
C SER A 128 3.08 -12.28 11.44
N THR A 129 3.25 -10.98 11.31
CA THR A 129 3.86 -10.35 10.13
C THR A 129 4.93 -9.39 10.61
N ARG A 130 6.18 -9.60 10.17
CA ARG A 130 7.32 -8.74 10.47
C ARG A 130 7.90 -8.23 9.16
N ILE A 131 8.23 -6.95 9.13
CA ILE A 131 8.85 -6.27 8.00
C ILE A 131 10.09 -5.56 8.51
N GLU A 132 11.19 -5.67 7.81
CA GLU A 132 12.42 -4.92 8.05
C GLU A 132 12.81 -4.16 6.79
N GLY A 133 13.16 -2.89 6.97
CA GLY A 133 13.62 -1.99 5.93
C GLY A 133 15.11 -1.71 6.04
N LYS A 134 15.78 -1.69 4.90
CA LYS A 134 17.19 -1.30 4.80
C LYS A 134 17.46 -0.72 3.43
N ASN A 135 17.93 0.54 3.38
CA ASN A 135 18.31 1.23 2.14
C ASN A 135 17.20 1.18 1.07
N GLY A 136 15.95 1.53 1.45
CA GLY A 136 14.80 1.55 0.55
C GLY A 136 14.28 0.17 0.11
N SER A 137 14.89 -0.92 0.59
CA SER A 137 14.46 -2.29 0.32
C SER A 137 13.80 -2.91 1.55
N LEU A 138 12.77 -3.74 1.34
CA LEU A 138 12.08 -4.43 2.42
C LEU A 138 12.31 -5.94 2.37
N THR A 139 12.38 -6.53 3.56
CA THR A 139 12.23 -7.97 3.77
C THR A 139 11.04 -8.23 4.66
N SER A 140 10.37 -9.36 4.50
CA SER A 140 9.22 -9.72 5.31
C SER A 140 9.25 -11.17 5.75
N LEU A 141 8.75 -11.40 6.96
CA LEU A 141 8.45 -12.71 7.51
C LEU A 141 6.97 -12.72 7.88
N ARG A 142 6.24 -13.67 7.32
CA ARG A 142 4.82 -13.86 7.63
C ARG A 142 4.56 -15.32 7.95
N GLU A 143 4.00 -15.58 9.11
CA GLU A 143 3.81 -16.92 9.63
C GLU A 143 2.52 -17.05 10.44
N TRP A 144 1.86 -18.21 10.30
CA TRP A 144 0.80 -18.60 11.20
C TRP A 144 1.41 -19.32 12.42
N ILE A 145 1.03 -18.88 13.62
CA ILE A 145 1.44 -19.47 14.87
C ILE A 145 0.28 -20.34 15.36
N SER A 146 0.47 -21.65 15.29
CA SER A 146 -0.45 -22.67 15.81
C SER A 146 0.34 -23.92 16.17
N PRO A 147 -0.19 -24.83 17.01
CA PRO A 147 0.48 -26.10 17.29
C PRO A 147 0.86 -26.84 15.99
N GLY A 148 2.12 -27.22 15.85
CA GLY A 148 2.64 -27.92 14.68
C GLY A 148 2.93 -27.05 13.44
N SER A 149 2.74 -25.72 13.49
CA SER A 149 3.12 -24.85 12.37
C SER A 149 4.64 -24.82 12.19
N GLN A 150 5.07 -24.79 10.92
CA GLN A 150 6.49 -24.62 10.58
C GLN A 150 6.86 -23.13 10.69
N PRO A 151 8.08 -22.82 11.16
CA PRO A 151 8.58 -21.46 11.18
C PRO A 151 8.57 -20.84 9.78
N GLY A 152 8.16 -19.59 9.70
CA GLY A 152 8.22 -18.79 8.48
C GLY A 152 9.66 -18.54 8.04
N ARG A 153 9.81 -17.99 6.83
CA ARG A 153 11.13 -17.58 6.30
C ARG A 153 11.07 -16.13 5.85
N TRP A 154 12.13 -15.38 6.11
CA TRP A 154 12.31 -14.06 5.58
C TRP A 154 12.37 -14.08 4.05
N LYS A 155 11.66 -13.17 3.41
CA LYS A 155 11.58 -13.05 1.95
C LYS A 155 11.82 -11.61 1.54
N PRO A 156 12.68 -11.33 0.56
CA PRO A 156 12.83 -10.00 0.02
C PRO A 156 11.56 -9.58 -0.74
N VAL A 157 11.19 -8.30 -0.60
CA VAL A 157 10.14 -7.68 -1.40
C VAL A 157 10.76 -7.25 -2.73
N LYS A 158 10.32 -7.87 -3.82
CA LYS A 158 10.95 -7.75 -5.16
C LYS A 158 10.59 -6.48 -5.94
N ILE A 159 10.22 -5.42 -5.25
CA ILE A 159 9.87 -4.13 -5.87
C ILE A 159 10.34 -3.01 -4.95
N SER A 160 10.90 -1.95 -5.56
CA SER A 160 11.40 -0.76 -4.86
C SER A 160 11.15 0.45 -5.77
N PRO A 161 10.94 1.65 -5.22
CA PRO A 161 10.79 1.97 -3.79
C PRO A 161 9.44 1.49 -3.22
N VAL A 162 9.45 1.02 -2.00
CA VAL A 162 8.22 0.53 -1.34
C VAL A 162 8.28 0.80 0.16
N ARG A 163 7.14 1.16 0.76
CA ARG A 163 6.99 1.43 2.19
C ARG A 163 6.00 0.45 2.83
N ASP A 164 6.13 0.21 4.12
CA ASP A 164 5.07 -0.44 4.87
C ASP A 164 3.86 0.50 5.05
N LEU A 165 2.80 0.05 5.67
CA LEU A 165 1.58 0.86 5.88
C LEU A 165 1.85 2.14 6.66
N PHE A 166 2.66 2.06 7.71
CA PHE A 166 2.92 3.22 8.56
C PHE A 166 3.80 4.25 7.84
N ALA A 167 4.94 3.85 7.31
CA ALA A 167 5.83 4.74 6.57
C ALA A 167 5.14 5.35 5.34
N ALA A 168 4.28 4.58 4.65
CA ALA A 168 3.48 5.08 3.55
C ALA A 168 2.47 6.15 4.01
N SER A 169 1.84 5.97 5.16
CA SER A 169 0.92 6.98 5.71
C SER A 169 1.62 8.28 6.06
N LEU A 170 2.82 8.22 6.64
CA LEU A 170 3.65 9.39 6.91
C LEU A 170 4.09 10.09 5.62
N PHE A 171 4.50 9.30 4.62
CA PHE A 171 4.90 9.83 3.31
C PHE A 171 3.75 10.55 2.61
N ILE A 172 2.57 9.95 2.53
CA ILE A 172 1.38 10.57 1.94
C ILE A 172 1.03 11.87 2.67
N ARG A 173 1.00 11.80 4.00
CA ARG A 173 0.73 12.97 4.85
C ARG A 173 1.73 14.11 4.61
N SER A 174 2.98 13.81 4.32
CA SER A 174 4.04 14.80 4.09
C SER A 174 3.87 15.58 2.78
N GLN A 175 3.12 15.05 1.81
CA GLN A 175 2.94 15.70 0.52
C GLN A 175 2.09 16.97 0.65
N SER A 176 2.12 17.86 -0.32
CA SER A 176 1.36 19.12 -0.30
C SER A 176 -0.14 18.88 -0.14
N LEU A 177 -0.69 17.94 -0.88
CA LEU A 177 -2.11 17.58 -0.89
C LEU A 177 -3.03 18.79 -1.20
N ALA A 178 -2.57 19.74 -1.99
CA ALA A 178 -3.44 20.80 -2.52
C ALA A 178 -4.52 20.18 -3.43
N LYS A 179 -5.65 20.87 -3.57
CA LYS A 179 -6.77 20.39 -4.40
C LYS A 179 -6.31 20.05 -5.82
N GLY A 180 -6.61 18.85 -6.29
CA GLY A 180 -6.24 18.31 -7.60
C GLY A 180 -4.87 17.64 -7.64
N GLU A 181 -4.05 17.73 -6.58
CA GLU A 181 -2.77 17.03 -6.52
C GLU A 181 -2.97 15.53 -6.41
N LYS A 182 -2.04 14.81 -7.04
CA LYS A 182 -2.03 13.34 -7.09
C LYS A 182 -0.73 12.80 -6.52
N VAL A 183 -0.87 11.80 -5.66
CA VAL A 183 0.25 11.06 -5.10
C VAL A 183 0.09 9.60 -5.46
N ARG A 184 1.14 9.00 -6.01
CA ARG A 184 1.19 7.58 -6.35
C ARG A 184 2.36 6.94 -5.62
N THR A 185 2.10 5.90 -4.84
CA THR A 185 3.13 5.23 -4.05
C THR A 185 2.88 3.74 -3.94
N LEU A 186 3.95 2.97 -3.71
CA LEU A 186 3.87 1.55 -3.43
C LEU A 186 3.80 1.30 -1.93
N VAL A 187 2.86 0.45 -1.54
CA VAL A 187 2.64 0.06 -0.15
C VAL A 187 2.72 -1.45 0.00
N PHE A 188 3.46 -1.92 1.00
CA PHE A 188 3.61 -3.33 1.32
C PHE A 188 3.10 -3.62 2.74
N PRO A 189 1.91 -4.21 2.90
CA PRO A 189 1.34 -4.54 4.21
C PRO A 189 1.77 -5.90 4.77
N GLY A 190 2.87 -6.49 4.24
CA GLY A 190 3.40 -7.78 4.69
C GLY A 190 3.01 -9.01 3.85
N GLY A 191 2.13 -8.87 2.87
CA GLY A 191 1.71 -9.96 1.97
C GLY A 191 2.11 -9.74 0.53
N SER A 192 1.38 -8.89 -0.15
CA SER A 192 1.64 -8.46 -1.53
C SER A 192 1.70 -6.95 -1.59
N PRO A 193 2.53 -6.36 -2.46
CA PRO A 193 2.56 -4.93 -2.64
C PRO A 193 1.31 -4.43 -3.37
N PHE A 194 0.92 -3.20 -3.05
CA PHE A 194 -0.16 -2.47 -3.70
C PHE A 194 0.36 -1.16 -4.27
N LEU A 195 -0.14 -0.80 -5.42
CA LEU A 195 -0.07 0.56 -5.92
C LEU A 195 -1.27 1.34 -5.35
N VAL A 196 -0.98 2.46 -4.73
CA VAL A 196 -1.98 3.36 -4.14
C VAL A 196 -1.92 4.68 -4.89
N ASP A 197 -3.01 5.02 -5.57
CA ASP A 197 -3.24 6.31 -6.21
C ASP A 197 -4.14 7.14 -5.30
N ILE A 198 -3.70 8.35 -4.99
CA ILE A 198 -4.41 9.29 -4.13
C ILE A 198 -4.63 10.58 -4.92
N GLU A 199 -5.84 11.11 -4.87
CA GLU A 199 -6.19 12.42 -5.41
C GLU A 199 -6.78 13.29 -4.31
N SER A 200 -6.20 14.47 -4.08
CA SER A 200 -6.74 15.44 -3.14
C SER A 200 -7.91 16.19 -3.75
N LEU A 201 -9.09 16.08 -3.14
CA LEU A 201 -10.28 16.84 -3.53
C LEU A 201 -10.36 18.20 -2.82
N GLY A 202 -9.41 18.47 -1.91
CA GLY A 202 -9.31 19.71 -1.17
C GLY A 202 -10.08 19.70 0.15
N PRO A 203 -10.20 20.90 0.77
CA PRO A 203 -10.83 21.03 2.07
C PRO A 203 -12.36 20.89 1.99
N GLU A 204 -12.93 20.25 3.01
CA GLU A 204 -14.38 20.21 3.24
C GLU A 204 -14.68 20.13 4.73
N LYS A 205 -15.95 20.32 5.12
CA LYS A 205 -16.40 20.10 6.51
C LYS A 205 -17.11 18.76 6.63
N ILE A 206 -16.72 17.99 7.66
CA ILE A 206 -17.37 16.71 7.97
C ILE A 206 -17.79 16.70 9.44
N THR A 207 -18.74 15.84 9.79
CA THR A 207 -19.14 15.63 11.17
C THR A 207 -18.46 14.37 11.72
N ILE A 208 -17.69 14.52 12.79
CA ILE A 208 -16.96 13.45 13.46
C ILE A 208 -17.38 13.43 14.92
N ALA A 209 -17.85 12.29 15.42
CA ALA A 209 -18.35 12.14 16.79
C ALA A 209 -19.34 13.27 17.21
N GLY A 210 -20.25 13.66 16.29
CA GLY A 210 -21.25 14.71 16.51
C GLY A 210 -20.72 16.14 16.41
N SER A 211 -19.44 16.36 16.11
CA SER A 211 -18.84 17.70 16.02
C SER A 211 -18.35 18.00 14.60
N PRO A 212 -18.57 19.24 14.07
CA PRO A 212 -18.02 19.65 12.78
C PRO A 212 -16.48 19.74 12.85
N ARG A 213 -15.81 19.25 11.81
CA ARG A 213 -14.35 19.28 11.66
C ARG A 213 -14.00 19.75 10.26
N ASP A 214 -12.96 20.59 10.17
CA ASP A 214 -12.33 20.92 8.89
C ASP A 214 -11.43 19.76 8.47
N ALA A 215 -11.63 19.25 7.26
CA ALA A 215 -10.94 18.08 6.74
C ALA A 215 -10.38 18.32 5.34
N LEU A 216 -9.33 17.58 5.00
CA LEU A 216 -8.87 17.35 3.62
C LEU A 216 -9.43 16.04 3.15
N ARG A 217 -10.19 16.06 2.06
CA ARG A 217 -10.71 14.85 1.44
C ARG A 217 -9.74 14.32 0.40
N LEU A 218 -9.44 13.03 0.50
CA LEU A 218 -8.57 12.30 -0.40
C LEU A 218 -9.30 11.08 -0.96
N ASP A 219 -9.40 10.99 -2.27
CA ASP A 219 -9.88 9.76 -2.92
C ASP A 219 -8.70 8.81 -3.17
N ILE A 220 -8.92 7.51 -2.91
CA ILE A 220 -7.91 6.47 -3.00
C ILE A 220 -8.36 5.38 -3.97
N LYS A 221 -7.44 4.97 -4.85
CA LYS A 221 -7.56 3.76 -5.67
C LYS A 221 -6.44 2.81 -5.31
N ILE A 222 -6.77 1.52 -5.19
CA ILE A 222 -5.82 0.49 -4.80
C ILE A 222 -5.79 -0.59 -5.87
N GLN A 223 -4.58 -0.90 -6.36
CA GLN A 223 -4.33 -1.97 -7.32
C GLN A 223 -3.28 -2.93 -6.75
N SER A 224 -3.49 -4.23 -6.93
CA SER A 224 -2.50 -5.24 -6.57
C SER A 224 -1.36 -5.23 -7.58
N VAL A 225 -0.12 -5.36 -7.10
CA VAL A 225 1.06 -5.52 -7.96
C VAL A 225 1.43 -6.99 -8.01
N ASN A 226 1.31 -7.61 -9.18
CA ASN A 226 1.67 -9.00 -9.39
C ASN A 226 3.15 -9.13 -9.75
N THR A 227 4.00 -9.29 -8.73
CA THR A 227 5.46 -9.41 -8.90
C THR A 227 5.89 -10.67 -9.65
N LYS A 228 5.03 -11.68 -9.78
CA LYS A 228 5.29 -12.89 -10.57
C LYS A 228 5.02 -12.68 -12.06
N LYS A 229 4.23 -11.66 -12.40
CA LYS A 229 3.90 -11.29 -13.79
C LYS A 229 4.55 -9.94 -14.17
N GLY A 230 5.83 -9.76 -13.86
CA GLY A 230 6.57 -8.55 -14.22
C GLY A 230 6.00 -7.26 -13.63
N ASN A 231 5.48 -7.30 -12.41
CA ASN A 231 4.83 -6.17 -11.73
C ASN A 231 3.55 -5.68 -12.41
N ALA A 232 2.81 -6.56 -13.10
CA ALA A 232 1.53 -6.21 -13.69
C ALA A 232 0.54 -5.72 -12.62
N LEU A 233 -0.22 -4.67 -12.97
CA LEU A 233 -1.29 -4.16 -12.10
C LEU A 233 -2.56 -4.97 -12.32
N GLU A 234 -3.15 -5.41 -11.23
CA GLU A 234 -4.41 -6.15 -11.21
C GLU A 234 -5.39 -5.44 -10.25
N PRO A 235 -6.71 -5.43 -10.52
CA PRO A 235 -7.67 -4.92 -9.56
C PRO A 235 -7.51 -5.62 -8.21
N HIS A 236 -7.50 -4.85 -7.11
CA HIS A 236 -7.49 -5.44 -5.79
C HIS A 236 -8.80 -6.19 -5.53
N ARG A 237 -8.73 -7.43 -5.04
CA ARG A 237 -9.90 -8.32 -4.94
C ARG A 237 -10.96 -7.83 -3.96
N LYS A 238 -10.56 -7.17 -2.87
CA LYS A 238 -11.45 -6.76 -1.76
C LYS A 238 -11.69 -5.25 -1.73
N PHE A 239 -10.65 -4.46 -1.97
CA PHE A 239 -10.65 -3.00 -1.81
C PHE A 239 -10.27 -2.34 -3.12
N ARG A 240 -11.19 -1.66 -3.77
CA ARG A 240 -10.95 -1.03 -5.08
C ARG A 240 -10.72 0.47 -4.96
N SER A 241 -11.48 1.10 -4.10
CA SER A 241 -11.46 2.53 -3.85
C SER A 241 -11.86 2.84 -2.43
N GLY A 242 -11.52 4.01 -1.98
CA GLY A 242 -11.91 4.52 -0.68
C GLY A 242 -11.74 6.02 -0.63
N THR A 243 -12.17 6.60 0.48
CA THR A 243 -12.00 8.02 0.80
C THR A 243 -11.36 8.14 2.16
N LEU A 244 -10.37 9.02 2.29
CA LEU A 244 -9.83 9.43 3.58
C LEU A 244 -10.15 10.89 3.83
N TRP A 245 -10.41 11.20 5.08
CA TRP A 245 -10.51 12.56 5.60
C TRP A 245 -9.41 12.76 6.64
N LEU A 246 -8.45 13.60 6.32
CA LEU A 246 -7.44 14.05 7.25
C LEU A 246 -7.85 15.38 7.85
N SER A 247 -7.45 15.67 9.09
CA SER A 247 -7.68 17.02 9.64
C SER A 247 -6.97 18.06 8.78
N ASN A 248 -7.66 19.19 8.53
CA ASN A 248 -7.08 20.30 7.76
C ASN A 248 -6.32 21.27 8.68
N ASP A 249 -5.33 20.73 9.38
CA ASP A 249 -4.45 21.44 10.31
C ASP A 249 -3.00 20.91 10.18
N ALA A 250 -2.10 21.38 11.05
CA ALA A 250 -0.69 20.98 11.02
C ALA A 250 -0.46 19.49 11.32
N ASP A 251 -1.42 18.79 11.93
CA ASP A 251 -1.23 17.38 12.29
C ASP A 251 -1.68 16.42 11.20
N ARG A 252 -2.67 16.82 10.38
CA ARG A 252 -3.26 15.94 9.34
C ARG A 252 -3.53 14.54 9.87
N ILE A 253 -4.20 14.45 11.04
CA ILE A 253 -4.59 13.16 11.60
C ILE A 253 -5.74 12.58 10.80
N LEU A 254 -5.84 11.26 10.80
CA LEU A 254 -6.98 10.58 10.19
C LEU A 254 -8.25 10.88 11.00
N LEU A 255 -9.22 11.54 10.39
CA LEU A 255 -10.54 11.79 10.97
C LEU A 255 -11.51 10.65 10.62
N ARG A 256 -11.53 10.25 9.35
CA ARG A 256 -12.35 9.16 8.86
C ARG A 256 -11.70 8.49 7.66
N ALA A 257 -11.87 7.18 7.54
CA ALA A 257 -11.56 6.40 6.34
C ALA A 257 -12.78 5.58 5.97
N GLU A 258 -13.09 5.53 4.68
CA GLU A 258 -14.09 4.62 4.13
C GLU A 258 -13.48 3.84 2.98
N VAL A 259 -13.71 2.54 2.94
CA VAL A 259 -13.25 1.68 1.86
C VAL A 259 -14.42 0.87 1.34
N GLN A 260 -14.67 0.99 0.04
CA GLN A 260 -15.74 0.25 -0.64
C GLN A 260 -15.41 -1.23 -0.69
N VAL A 261 -16.33 -2.05 -0.23
CA VAL A 261 -16.29 -3.50 -0.26
C VAL A 261 -17.41 -4.01 -1.16
N PHE A 262 -17.51 -5.33 -1.34
CA PHE A 262 -18.52 -5.93 -2.23
C PHE A 262 -19.96 -5.51 -1.88
N VAL A 263 -20.27 -5.40 -0.59
CA VAL A 263 -21.56 -4.87 -0.11
C VAL A 263 -21.28 -3.76 0.90
N GLY A 264 -21.66 -2.53 0.57
CA GLY A 264 -21.45 -1.37 1.43
C GLY A 264 -19.99 -0.94 1.54
N TYR A 265 -19.62 -0.41 2.68
CA TYR A 265 -18.27 0.06 2.98
C TYR A 265 -17.86 -0.30 4.41
N VAL A 266 -16.57 -0.44 4.62
CA VAL A 266 -15.96 -0.48 5.96
C VAL A 266 -15.43 0.90 6.29
N PHE A 267 -15.54 1.30 7.55
CA PHE A 267 -15.05 2.60 8.01
C PHE A 267 -14.16 2.49 9.24
N ALA A 268 -13.31 3.49 9.38
CA ALA A 268 -12.64 3.85 10.62
C ALA A 268 -12.90 5.33 10.87
N GLU A 269 -13.34 5.71 12.07
CA GLU A 269 -13.65 7.08 12.44
C GLU A 269 -13.05 7.44 13.79
N LEU A 270 -12.46 8.62 13.88
CA LEU A 270 -11.88 9.15 15.10
C LEU A 270 -12.95 9.29 16.21
N ALA A 271 -12.74 8.65 17.34
CA ALA A 271 -13.58 8.76 18.51
C ALA A 271 -13.00 9.74 19.55
N SER A 272 -11.69 9.68 19.77
CA SER A 272 -10.99 10.62 20.67
C SER A 272 -9.58 10.90 20.17
N PHE A 273 -9.05 12.07 20.54
CA PHE A 273 -7.70 12.52 20.20
C PHE A 273 -7.11 13.32 21.33
N ALA A 274 -5.87 13.01 21.72
CA ALA A 274 -5.10 13.72 22.71
C ALA A 274 -3.67 13.95 22.19
N PRO A 275 -3.21 15.20 22.00
CA PRO A 275 -1.80 15.49 21.77
C PRO A 275 -0.98 15.00 22.96
N SER A 276 0.13 14.30 22.71
CA SER A 276 1.01 13.81 23.75
C SER A 276 2.18 14.77 23.95
N GLY A 277 2.30 15.34 25.13
CA GLY A 277 3.39 16.24 25.51
C GLY A 277 4.61 15.55 26.12
N GLY A 278 4.89 14.27 25.85
CA GLY A 278 6.00 13.56 26.46
C GLY A 278 6.18 12.13 25.99
N ALA A 279 7.34 11.54 26.30
CA ALA A 279 7.69 10.18 25.93
C ALA A 279 6.68 9.15 26.42
N PHE A 280 6.33 8.23 25.53
CA PHE A 280 5.47 7.09 25.82
C PHE A 280 6.14 6.18 26.86
N GLN A 281 5.54 6.04 28.03
CA GLN A 281 5.90 4.94 28.94
C GLN A 281 5.10 3.71 28.52
N SER A 282 5.77 2.74 27.91
CA SER A 282 5.22 1.41 27.68
C SER A 282 4.97 0.74 29.05
N ARG A 283 3.73 0.43 29.34
CA ARG A 283 3.37 -0.58 30.36
C ARG A 283 3.26 -1.94 29.76
#